data_c2787b696c188a968e8ab5eb1c7360de
#
_entry.id   c2787b696c188a968e8ab5eb1c7360de
#
_cell.length_a   1.000
_cell.length_b   1.000
_cell.length_c   1.000
_cell.angle_alpha   90.00
_cell.angle_beta   90.00
_cell.angle_gamma   90.00
#
_symmetry.space_group_name_H-M   'P 1'
#
loop_
_entity.id
_entity.type
_entity.pdbx_description
1 polymer ?
#
loop_
_entity_poly.entity_id
_entity_poly.type
_entity_poly.pdbx_seq_one_letter_code
_entity_poly.pdbx_strand_id
1 'polypeptide(L)'
;MRVVDAICEILKREGVEFLSCYPTNALIEAAATAGIRPIICRQERVGVGISDGFSRITNGHQVGVFTMQTGPGAENAFSGITTAYSDSVPLLLLPLDHARSTSQVHHFFRSAQAYAPVTKWTEEITLGNQVSAVMRRAFTLTNMGRPGPVLVEIPADIATEEINEADLNYTPVKRTVSGANAKDVAAAARVLLEAKAPVIVAGQGVLYAEASEELVELAQLLAAPVTTTLEGKSAFPENHPLSLGTGAGVMPLPVHEFLAKADVVFGIGCSFTRHSIVAAPIPPGKIIIHATNDERDINKHYSTDYPILGDAKSVLRQFIEALKDIQGTNDPKRNGAVAAGIRRLREPWLSQWMPKLTSKEVPINPYRVISEFMKCVDPKDAIITHDSGSPRNQLVPFYQAPTPRSYIGWSKSHALGTGLGLIMGAKLAAPEKFCVNFMGDAAFGMTGLDFETAVRCNIPILTIVLNNNFIAAETRHMKASHERYQTQALGGNYSEIGRALGGWAERVEDPEQVASAIQRARRATENGKAALLEFITSRESNYSRMGE
;
A
#
# COMPACT_ATOMS: atom_id res chain seq x y z
N MET A 1 -25.36 26.63 11.79
CA MET A 1 -24.97 25.21 11.75
C MET A 1 -23.82 24.94 12.70
N ARG A 2 -23.72 23.71 13.26
CA ARG A 2 -22.57 23.38 14.12
C ARG A 2 -21.30 23.16 13.27
N VAL A 3 -20.13 23.31 13.88
CA VAL A 3 -18.84 23.09 13.20
C VAL A 3 -18.72 21.67 12.64
N VAL A 4 -19.19 20.64 13.36
CA VAL A 4 -19.18 19.26 12.82
C VAL A 4 -20.08 19.09 11.59
N ASP A 5 -21.19 19.80 11.51
CA ASP A 5 -22.08 19.80 10.34
C ASP A 5 -21.40 20.50 9.15
N ALA A 6 -20.67 21.60 9.39
CA ALA A 6 -19.86 22.29 8.40
C ALA A 6 -18.72 21.41 7.87
N ILE A 7 -18.04 20.66 8.74
CA ILE A 7 -17.02 19.68 8.34
C ILE A 7 -17.65 18.63 7.43
N CYS A 8 -18.80 18.06 7.78
CA CYS A 8 -19.48 17.05 6.97
C CYS A 8 -19.91 17.61 5.59
N GLU A 9 -20.37 18.85 5.54
CA GLU A 9 -20.68 19.51 4.26
C GLU A 9 -19.42 19.68 3.40
N ILE A 10 -18.27 20.03 3.99
CA ILE A 10 -16.98 20.10 3.30
C ILE A 10 -16.57 18.72 2.79
N LEU A 11 -16.66 17.67 3.63
CA LEU A 11 -16.35 16.30 3.24
C LEU A 11 -17.19 15.85 2.02
N LYS A 12 -18.49 16.16 2.00
CA LYS A 12 -19.36 15.88 0.84
C LYS A 12 -18.91 16.60 -0.42
N ARG A 13 -18.56 17.88 -0.31
CA ARG A 13 -18.04 18.65 -1.45
C ARG A 13 -16.74 18.08 -2.00
N GLU A 14 -15.90 17.49 -1.16
CA GLU A 14 -14.68 16.78 -1.56
C GLU A 14 -14.94 15.33 -2.03
N GLY A 15 -16.19 14.90 -2.11
CA GLY A 15 -16.59 13.59 -2.64
C GLY A 15 -16.42 12.44 -1.66
N VAL A 16 -16.40 12.72 -0.34
CA VAL A 16 -16.32 11.68 0.70
C VAL A 16 -17.71 11.04 0.87
N GLU A 17 -17.80 9.75 0.56
CA GLU A 17 -19.04 8.96 0.65
C GLU A 17 -19.14 8.16 1.94
N PHE A 18 -17.99 7.81 2.53
CA PHE A 18 -17.92 7.12 3.83
C PHE A 18 -16.75 7.64 4.65
N LEU A 19 -16.80 7.41 5.95
CA LEU A 19 -15.66 7.54 6.83
C LEU A 19 -15.52 6.28 7.70
N SER A 20 -14.32 5.78 7.85
CA SER A 20 -14.04 4.75 8.84
C SER A 20 -13.86 5.40 10.21
N CYS A 21 -14.30 4.71 11.27
CA CYS A 21 -14.36 5.33 12.59
C CYS A 21 -14.40 4.30 13.72
N TYR A 22 -14.11 4.76 14.93
CA TYR A 22 -14.39 4.04 16.16
C TYR A 22 -14.79 5.03 17.27
N PRO A 23 -15.62 4.61 18.24
CA PRO A 23 -16.90 5.26 18.52
C PRO A 23 -16.80 6.55 19.31
N THR A 24 -17.97 7.07 19.64
CA THR A 24 -18.26 8.21 20.52
C THR A 24 -17.62 9.52 20.04
N ASN A 25 -18.23 10.05 18.98
CA ASN A 25 -17.71 11.24 18.35
C ASN A 25 -18.89 11.97 17.68
N ALA A 26 -19.08 13.24 17.97
CA ALA A 26 -20.16 14.05 17.40
C ALA A 26 -20.10 14.10 15.85
N LEU A 27 -18.90 13.93 15.27
CA LEU A 27 -18.70 13.92 13.83
C LEU A 27 -19.34 12.68 13.18
N ILE A 28 -19.39 11.54 13.86
CA ILE A 28 -20.00 10.30 13.32
C ILE A 28 -21.49 10.50 13.09
N GLU A 29 -22.19 11.09 14.06
CA GLU A 29 -23.61 11.39 13.96
C GLU A 29 -23.92 12.46 12.91
N ALA A 30 -23.09 13.50 12.87
CA ALA A 30 -23.20 14.55 11.84
C ALA A 30 -22.95 13.98 10.44
N ALA A 31 -21.97 13.09 10.27
CA ALA A 31 -21.67 12.41 9.01
C ALA A 31 -22.85 11.55 8.54
N ALA A 32 -23.41 10.74 9.42
CA ALA A 32 -24.59 9.92 9.11
C ALA A 32 -25.80 10.81 8.69
N THR A 33 -26.05 11.90 9.41
CA THR A 33 -27.11 12.86 9.10
C THR A 33 -26.87 13.53 7.74
N ALA A 34 -25.62 13.82 7.38
CA ALA A 34 -25.24 14.38 6.10
C ALA A 34 -25.25 13.36 4.94
N GLY A 35 -25.49 12.07 5.20
CA GLY A 35 -25.48 11.00 4.22
C GLY A 35 -24.10 10.42 3.91
N ILE A 36 -23.08 10.72 4.73
CA ILE A 36 -21.77 10.07 4.70
C ILE A 36 -21.86 8.80 5.55
N ARG A 37 -21.55 7.64 4.97
CA ARG A 37 -21.68 6.34 5.64
C ARG A 37 -20.59 6.12 6.70
N PRO A 38 -20.90 6.00 8.02
CA PRO A 38 -19.92 5.60 9.01
C PRO A 38 -19.63 4.09 8.92
N ILE A 39 -18.36 3.71 8.92
CA ILE A 39 -17.90 2.32 9.01
C ILE A 39 -17.20 2.16 10.35
N ILE A 40 -17.94 1.67 11.35
CA ILE A 40 -17.40 1.42 12.69
C ILE A 40 -16.51 0.18 12.63
N CYS A 41 -15.21 0.34 12.89
CA CYS A 41 -14.27 -0.76 13.06
C CYS A 41 -14.26 -1.27 14.50
N ARG A 42 -13.56 -2.35 14.78
CA ARG A 42 -13.34 -2.85 16.15
C ARG A 42 -12.02 -2.38 16.74
N GLN A 43 -11.09 -2.00 15.87
CA GLN A 43 -9.80 -1.46 16.26
C GLN A 43 -9.43 -0.29 15.33
N GLU A 44 -9.03 0.82 15.91
CA GLU A 44 -8.76 2.08 15.19
C GLU A 44 -7.68 1.92 14.12
N ARG A 45 -6.62 1.15 14.38
CA ARG A 45 -5.59 0.93 13.38
C ARG A 45 -6.09 0.20 12.12
N VAL A 46 -7.13 -0.64 12.25
CA VAL A 46 -7.80 -1.27 11.10
C VAL A 46 -8.67 -0.25 10.37
N GLY A 47 -9.37 0.60 11.12
CA GLY A 47 -10.13 1.72 10.56
C GLY A 47 -9.25 2.66 9.73
N VAL A 48 -8.06 3.02 10.23
CA VAL A 48 -7.06 3.75 9.43
C VAL A 48 -6.66 2.96 8.19
N GLY A 49 -6.47 1.63 8.31
CA GLY A 49 -6.16 0.73 7.19
C GLY A 49 -7.25 0.72 6.11
N ILE A 50 -8.54 0.82 6.49
CA ILE A 50 -9.66 0.95 5.53
C ILE A 50 -9.51 2.25 4.72
N SER A 51 -9.29 3.37 5.39
CA SER A 51 -9.05 4.66 4.73
C SER A 51 -7.79 4.63 3.85
N ASP A 52 -6.72 3.99 4.31
CA ASP A 52 -5.46 3.82 3.57
C ASP A 52 -5.67 3.03 2.28
N GLY A 53 -6.26 1.84 2.35
CA GLY A 53 -6.53 1.01 1.17
C GLY A 53 -7.40 1.72 0.14
N PHE A 54 -8.42 2.45 0.58
CA PHE A 54 -9.27 3.27 -0.27
C PHE A 54 -8.48 4.37 -1.00
N SER A 55 -7.67 5.14 -0.27
CA SER A 55 -6.84 6.19 -0.86
C SER A 55 -5.82 5.67 -1.87
N ARG A 56 -5.25 4.48 -1.63
CA ARG A 56 -4.30 3.86 -2.58
C ARG A 56 -4.98 3.48 -3.87
N ILE A 57 -6.15 2.84 -3.81
CA ILE A 57 -6.86 2.37 -5.01
C ILE A 57 -7.42 3.53 -5.83
N THR A 58 -7.87 4.60 -5.17
CA THR A 58 -8.35 5.82 -5.85
C THR A 58 -7.22 6.75 -6.30
N ASN A 59 -5.94 6.35 -6.16
CA ASN A 59 -4.77 7.19 -6.45
C ASN A 59 -4.78 8.56 -5.73
N GLY A 60 -5.50 8.64 -4.59
CA GLY A 60 -5.68 9.87 -3.83
C GLY A 60 -6.62 10.88 -4.51
N HIS A 61 -7.34 10.51 -5.58
CA HIS A 61 -8.41 11.35 -6.13
C HIS A 61 -9.56 11.49 -5.13
N GLN A 62 -9.83 10.42 -4.40
CA GLN A 62 -10.68 10.44 -3.21
C GLN A 62 -9.82 10.08 -2.01
N VAL A 63 -9.85 10.92 -0.99
CA VAL A 63 -9.04 10.77 0.22
C VAL A 63 -9.84 9.99 1.26
N GLY A 64 -9.26 8.91 1.78
CA GLY A 64 -9.84 8.17 2.89
C GLY A 64 -9.84 9.02 4.17
N VAL A 65 -10.97 9.02 4.87
CA VAL A 65 -11.18 9.80 6.09
C VAL A 65 -11.35 8.86 7.27
N PHE A 66 -10.63 9.13 8.35
CA PHE A 66 -10.77 8.40 9.61
C PHE A 66 -11.03 9.34 10.77
N THR A 67 -12.02 9.00 11.61
CA THR A 67 -12.30 9.71 12.86
C THR A 67 -12.28 8.76 14.04
N MET A 68 -11.81 9.23 15.18
CA MET A 68 -11.64 8.42 16.38
C MET A 68 -11.97 9.21 17.64
N GLN A 69 -12.19 8.45 18.71
CA GLN A 69 -12.41 8.98 20.04
C GLN A 69 -11.16 9.71 20.56
N THR A 70 -11.38 10.71 21.36
CA THR A 70 -10.35 11.41 22.15
C THR A 70 -9.57 10.44 23.03
N GLY A 71 -8.27 10.64 23.16
CA GLY A 71 -7.36 9.84 23.98
C GLY A 71 -7.23 8.40 23.46
N PRO A 72 -7.86 7.39 24.09
CA PRO A 72 -7.64 5.97 23.74
C PRO A 72 -7.82 5.64 22.26
N GLY A 73 -8.79 6.26 21.58
CA GLY A 73 -8.98 6.05 20.15
C GLY A 73 -7.81 6.58 19.33
N ALA A 74 -7.31 7.75 19.67
CA ALA A 74 -6.12 8.31 19.04
C ALA A 74 -4.87 7.45 19.35
N GLU A 75 -4.68 7.02 20.60
CA GLU A 75 -3.55 6.14 20.96
C GLU A 75 -3.54 4.84 20.15
N ASN A 76 -4.68 4.17 20.01
CA ASN A 76 -4.81 2.92 19.27
C ASN A 76 -4.61 3.09 17.74
N ALA A 77 -4.94 4.24 17.19
CA ALA A 77 -4.79 4.54 15.76
C ALA A 77 -3.32 4.72 15.32
N PHE A 78 -2.39 4.96 16.26
CA PHE A 78 -1.01 5.37 15.98
C PHE A 78 -0.30 4.44 14.99
N SER A 79 -0.41 3.12 15.16
CA SER A 79 0.23 2.14 14.28
C SER A 79 -0.27 2.23 12.82
N GLY A 80 -1.57 2.41 12.62
CA GLY A 80 -2.15 2.59 11.28
C GLY A 80 -1.66 3.88 10.61
N ILE A 81 -1.66 4.99 11.35
CA ILE A 81 -1.22 6.30 10.84
C ILE A 81 0.27 6.28 10.50
N THR A 82 1.10 5.66 11.33
CA THR A 82 2.53 5.49 11.05
C THR A 82 2.78 4.68 9.78
N THR A 83 1.97 3.66 9.52
CA THR A 83 2.03 2.89 8.27
C THR A 83 1.71 3.75 7.06
N ALA A 84 0.62 4.51 7.10
CA ALA A 84 0.24 5.42 6.03
C ALA A 84 1.30 6.52 5.78
N TYR A 85 1.87 7.08 6.85
CA TYR A 85 2.93 8.07 6.75
C TYR A 85 4.20 7.52 6.10
N SER A 86 4.68 6.37 6.56
CA SER A 86 5.88 5.75 6.02
C SER A 86 5.73 5.41 4.53
N ASP A 87 4.55 5.02 4.11
CA ASP A 87 4.26 4.68 2.72
C ASP A 87 3.70 5.87 1.90
N SER A 88 3.62 7.05 2.50
CA SER A 88 3.19 8.29 1.80
C SER A 88 1.76 8.19 1.24
N VAL A 89 0.81 7.78 2.07
CA VAL A 89 -0.60 7.62 1.68
C VAL A 89 -1.39 8.86 2.08
N PRO A 90 -2.17 9.47 1.18
CA PRO A 90 -3.01 10.60 1.53
C PRO A 90 -4.18 10.15 2.40
N LEU A 91 -4.25 10.66 3.61
CA LEU A 91 -5.34 10.42 4.56
C LEU A 91 -5.74 11.72 5.25
N LEU A 92 -7.02 11.84 5.57
CA LEU A 92 -7.52 12.89 6.46
C LEU A 92 -7.95 12.25 7.79
N LEU A 93 -7.33 12.71 8.87
CA LEU A 93 -7.55 12.23 10.23
C LEU A 93 -8.27 13.32 11.02
N LEU A 94 -9.42 13.00 11.60
CA LEU A 94 -10.29 13.94 12.30
C LEU A 94 -10.56 13.45 13.74
N PRO A 95 -9.53 13.41 14.62
CA PRO A 95 -9.76 13.11 16.02
C PRO A 95 -10.59 14.22 16.69
N LEU A 96 -11.52 13.85 17.56
CA LEU A 96 -12.00 14.77 18.56
C LEU A 96 -10.94 14.94 19.66
N ASP A 97 -10.93 16.09 20.31
CA ASP A 97 -10.14 16.35 21.50
C ASP A 97 -11.04 16.80 22.67
N HIS A 98 -10.42 16.94 23.83
CA HIS A 98 -11.04 17.52 25.00
C HIS A 98 -11.42 18.99 24.77
N ALA A 99 -12.38 19.49 25.53
CA ALA A 99 -12.75 20.90 25.45
C ALA A 99 -11.54 21.81 25.80
N ARG A 100 -11.39 22.93 25.09
CA ARG A 100 -10.29 23.91 25.28
C ARG A 100 -10.15 24.39 26.72
N SER A 101 -11.25 24.42 27.47
CA SER A 101 -11.24 24.76 28.90
C SER A 101 -10.43 23.80 29.76
N THR A 102 -10.19 22.59 29.29
CA THR A 102 -9.40 21.55 29.97
C THR A 102 -8.02 21.32 29.34
N SER A 103 -7.60 22.18 28.42
CA SER A 103 -6.35 22.03 27.66
C SER A 103 -5.07 21.95 28.52
N GLN A 104 -5.09 22.40 29.75
CA GLN A 104 -3.98 22.37 30.72
C GLN A 104 -3.92 21.09 31.57
N VAL A 105 -4.85 20.13 31.36
CA VAL A 105 -4.82 18.84 32.06
C VAL A 105 -3.74 17.97 31.44
N HIS A 106 -2.64 17.75 32.15
CA HIS A 106 -1.43 17.10 31.61
C HIS A 106 -1.59 15.64 31.22
N HIS A 107 -2.62 14.94 31.69
CA HIS A 107 -2.84 13.52 31.36
C HIS A 107 -3.59 13.31 30.04
N PHE A 108 -4.10 14.37 29.42
CA PHE A 108 -4.84 14.25 28.18
C PHE A 108 -3.90 14.05 26.99
N PHE A 109 -4.23 13.06 26.16
CA PHE A 109 -3.52 12.81 24.92
C PHE A 109 -3.89 13.88 23.89
N ARG A 110 -2.89 14.60 23.38
CA ARG A 110 -3.05 15.65 22.37
C ARG A 110 -2.63 15.12 21.02
N SER A 111 -3.61 14.86 20.17
CA SER A 111 -3.37 14.21 18.88
C SER A 111 -2.51 15.06 17.98
N ALA A 112 -2.78 16.35 17.83
CA ALA A 112 -1.99 17.24 16.97
C ALA A 112 -0.50 17.25 17.35
N GLN A 113 -0.17 17.23 18.64
CA GLN A 113 1.21 17.20 19.12
C GLN A 113 1.85 15.81 18.96
N ALA A 114 1.13 14.74 19.37
CA ALA A 114 1.65 13.38 19.36
C ALA A 114 1.88 12.86 17.93
N TYR A 115 1.06 13.28 16.98
CA TYR A 115 1.13 12.84 15.60
C TYR A 115 1.98 13.72 14.68
N ALA A 116 2.47 14.88 15.14
CA ALA A 116 3.28 15.78 14.32
C ALA A 116 4.48 15.08 13.63
N PRO A 117 5.22 14.14 14.27
CA PRO A 117 6.34 13.46 13.62
C PRO A 117 5.91 12.38 12.59
N VAL A 118 4.66 11.94 12.59
CA VAL A 118 4.14 10.85 11.74
C VAL A 118 2.96 11.28 10.87
N THR A 119 2.85 12.56 10.62
CA THR A 119 1.91 13.15 9.66
C THR A 119 2.63 14.20 8.81
N LYS A 120 2.02 14.56 7.72
CA LYS A 120 2.53 15.61 6.84
C LYS A 120 2.25 17.00 7.41
N TRP A 121 1.15 17.12 8.14
CA TRP A 121 0.71 18.34 8.79
C TRP A 121 -0.34 18.03 9.86
N THR A 122 -0.30 18.79 10.96
CA THR A 122 -1.31 18.74 12.02
C THR A 122 -1.80 20.15 12.33
N GLU A 123 -3.08 20.28 12.64
CA GLU A 123 -3.68 21.52 13.08
C GLU A 123 -4.81 21.24 14.07
N GLU A 124 -5.12 22.18 14.93
CA GLU A 124 -6.28 22.20 15.82
C GLU A 124 -7.24 23.32 15.38
N ILE A 125 -8.53 23.04 15.28
CA ILE A 125 -9.53 24.08 15.02
C ILE A 125 -9.77 24.84 16.31
N THR A 126 -9.22 26.04 16.44
CA THR A 126 -9.32 26.85 17.64
C THR A 126 -10.53 27.79 17.65
N LEU A 127 -11.09 28.10 16.47
CA LEU A 127 -12.27 28.95 16.28
C LEU A 127 -13.18 28.33 15.21
N GLY A 128 -14.48 28.24 15.47
CA GLY A 128 -15.44 27.61 14.55
C GLY A 128 -15.48 28.27 13.16
N ASN A 129 -15.33 29.57 13.07
CA ASN A 129 -15.31 30.29 11.78
C ASN A 129 -14.06 30.03 10.92
N GLN A 130 -13.04 29.36 11.45
CA GLN A 130 -11.83 28.96 10.70
C GLN A 130 -11.98 27.60 10.00
N VAL A 131 -13.05 26.86 10.24
CA VAL A 131 -13.25 25.49 9.72
C VAL A 131 -13.00 25.39 8.22
N SER A 132 -13.53 26.33 7.42
CA SER A 132 -13.34 26.35 5.96
C SER A 132 -11.86 26.50 5.55
N ALA A 133 -11.11 27.34 6.24
CA ALA A 133 -9.71 27.59 5.93
C ALA A 133 -8.82 26.40 6.32
N VAL A 134 -9.03 25.84 7.51
CA VAL A 134 -8.28 24.68 8.02
C VAL A 134 -8.53 23.44 7.15
N MET A 135 -9.80 23.14 6.85
CA MET A 135 -10.15 22.00 6.01
C MET A 135 -9.63 22.13 4.57
N ARG A 136 -9.68 23.34 3.99
CA ARG A 136 -9.08 23.59 2.67
C ARG A 136 -7.59 23.32 2.66
N ARG A 137 -6.88 23.78 3.68
CA ARG A 137 -5.45 23.52 3.83
C ARG A 137 -5.19 22.02 4.02
N ALA A 138 -5.98 21.35 4.83
CA ALA A 138 -5.86 19.90 5.06
C ALA A 138 -5.96 19.13 3.74
N PHE A 139 -7.03 19.32 2.95
CA PHE A 139 -7.19 18.66 1.65
C PHE A 139 -6.10 19.04 0.63
N THR A 140 -5.64 20.29 0.65
CA THR A 140 -4.49 20.70 -0.19
C THR A 140 -3.26 19.87 0.15
N LEU A 141 -2.96 19.70 1.43
CA LEU A 141 -1.72 19.06 1.88
C LEU A 141 -1.75 17.52 1.77
N THR A 142 -2.91 16.87 1.77
CA THR A 142 -2.98 15.42 1.58
C THR A 142 -2.34 14.99 0.26
N ASN A 143 -2.53 15.74 -0.81
CA ASN A 143 -2.19 15.36 -2.18
C ASN A 143 -1.10 16.20 -2.86
N MET A 144 -0.79 17.40 -2.34
CA MET A 144 0.17 18.29 -2.98
C MET A 144 1.61 17.83 -2.73
N GLY A 145 2.42 17.68 -3.78
CA GLY A 145 3.75 17.09 -3.71
C GLY A 145 3.68 15.61 -3.31
N ARG A 146 4.58 15.17 -2.42
CA ARG A 146 4.49 13.82 -1.84
C ARG A 146 3.24 13.69 -0.99
N PRO A 147 2.34 12.72 -1.26
CA PRO A 147 1.16 12.48 -0.44
C PRO A 147 1.51 12.10 1.01
N GLY A 148 0.57 12.25 1.92
CA GLY A 148 0.74 11.84 3.30
C GLY A 148 -0.48 12.11 4.17
N PRO A 149 -0.58 11.48 5.35
CA PRO A 149 -1.66 11.74 6.28
C PRO A 149 -1.59 13.16 6.82
N VAL A 150 -2.74 13.76 6.96
CA VAL A 150 -2.97 15.09 7.53
C VAL A 150 -3.96 14.94 8.68
N LEU A 151 -3.72 15.63 9.79
CA LEU A 151 -4.57 15.54 10.97
C LEU A 151 -5.14 16.91 11.30
N VAL A 152 -6.46 16.96 11.50
CA VAL A 152 -7.18 18.14 12.03
C VAL A 152 -7.87 17.74 13.32
N GLU A 153 -7.36 18.23 14.43
CA GLU A 153 -7.91 17.99 15.77
C GLU A 153 -9.10 18.92 16.03
N ILE A 154 -10.18 18.36 16.58
CA ILE A 154 -11.44 19.07 16.77
C ILE A 154 -11.76 19.07 18.27
N PRO A 155 -11.53 20.16 19.02
CA PRO A 155 -11.94 20.25 20.42
C PRO A 155 -13.45 20.07 20.59
N ALA A 156 -13.86 19.41 21.67
CA ALA A 156 -15.26 19.04 21.91
C ALA A 156 -16.21 20.24 21.98
N ASP A 157 -15.76 21.35 22.54
CA ASP A 157 -16.53 22.60 22.58
C ASP A 157 -16.62 23.28 21.20
N ILE A 158 -15.57 23.19 20.39
CA ILE A 158 -15.59 23.64 18.99
C ILE A 158 -16.52 22.77 18.15
N ALA A 159 -16.50 21.45 18.32
CA ALA A 159 -17.34 20.52 17.56
C ALA A 159 -18.83 20.92 17.59
N THR A 160 -19.29 21.44 18.70
CA THR A 160 -20.69 21.85 18.94
C THR A 160 -20.94 23.36 18.80
N GLU A 161 -19.88 24.16 18.59
CA GLU A 161 -19.99 25.61 18.37
C GLU A 161 -20.86 25.90 17.14
N GLU A 162 -21.77 26.85 17.26
CA GLU A 162 -22.58 27.30 16.13
C GLU A 162 -21.87 28.41 15.33
N ILE A 163 -21.82 28.21 14.03
CA ILE A 163 -21.31 29.19 13.07
C ILE A 163 -22.42 29.63 12.11
N ASN A 164 -22.26 30.83 11.54
CA ASN A 164 -23.16 31.29 10.51
C ASN A 164 -22.89 30.48 9.22
N GLU A 165 -23.94 29.99 8.57
CA GLU A 165 -23.83 29.27 7.29
C GLU A 165 -23.17 30.11 6.19
N ALA A 166 -23.33 31.42 6.23
CA ALA A 166 -22.65 32.34 5.31
C ALA A 166 -21.12 32.32 5.44
N ASP A 167 -20.60 31.89 6.59
CA ASP A 167 -19.16 31.77 6.82
C ASP A 167 -18.57 30.50 6.20
N LEU A 168 -19.41 29.54 5.77
CA LEU A 168 -18.99 28.32 5.07
C LEU A 168 -18.59 28.63 3.62
N ASN A 169 -17.53 29.38 3.44
CA ASN A 169 -16.95 29.68 2.12
C ASN A 169 -15.95 28.58 1.72
N TYR A 170 -16.45 27.50 1.12
CA TYR A 170 -15.65 26.37 0.70
C TYR A 170 -15.90 25.94 -0.74
N THR A 171 -14.84 25.79 -1.49
CA THR A 171 -14.79 25.15 -2.82
C THR A 171 -13.81 23.99 -2.78
N PRO A 172 -14.11 22.85 -3.45
CA PRO A 172 -13.21 21.71 -3.52
C PRO A 172 -11.81 22.07 -4.01
N VAL A 173 -10.82 21.42 -3.43
CA VAL A 173 -9.42 21.69 -3.69
C VAL A 173 -9.01 21.13 -5.05
N LYS A 174 -8.36 21.95 -5.87
CA LYS A 174 -7.77 21.48 -7.14
C LYS A 174 -6.37 20.94 -6.91
N ARG A 175 -6.15 19.69 -7.33
CA ARG A 175 -4.81 19.10 -7.37
C ARG A 175 -3.98 19.78 -8.45
N THR A 176 -2.74 20.11 -8.12
CA THR A 176 -1.76 20.63 -9.06
C THR A 176 -0.51 19.75 -9.06
N VAL A 177 0.11 19.62 -10.23
CA VAL A 177 1.36 18.88 -10.41
C VAL A 177 2.38 19.78 -11.11
N SER A 178 3.66 19.55 -10.86
CA SER A 178 4.76 20.29 -11.48
C SER A 178 5.59 19.38 -12.39
N GLY A 179 6.00 19.88 -13.55
CA GLY A 179 7.02 19.26 -14.38
C GLY A 179 8.44 19.56 -13.85
N ALA A 180 9.43 18.82 -14.34
CA ALA A 180 10.82 19.04 -14.01
C ALA A 180 11.44 20.15 -14.87
N ASN A 181 12.63 20.62 -14.46
CA ASN A 181 13.41 21.53 -15.27
C ASN A 181 13.85 20.86 -16.59
N ALA A 182 13.52 21.46 -17.73
CA ALA A 182 13.77 20.87 -19.04
C ALA A 182 15.26 20.64 -19.35
N LYS A 183 16.17 21.46 -18.80
CA LYS A 183 17.62 21.28 -19.00
C LYS A 183 18.12 20.04 -18.25
N ASP A 184 17.62 19.79 -17.04
CA ASP A 184 18.01 18.65 -16.24
C ASP A 184 17.49 17.34 -16.87
N VAL A 185 16.25 17.37 -17.38
CA VAL A 185 15.67 16.25 -18.14
C VAL A 185 16.48 15.95 -19.39
N ALA A 186 16.84 16.98 -20.19
CA ALA A 186 17.62 16.80 -21.40
C ALA A 186 19.02 16.24 -21.13
N ALA A 187 19.67 16.66 -20.04
CA ALA A 187 20.97 16.12 -19.62
C ALA A 187 20.86 14.64 -19.23
N ALA A 188 19.88 14.30 -18.39
CA ALA A 188 19.65 12.93 -17.95
C ALA A 188 19.20 12.00 -19.10
N ALA A 189 18.40 12.49 -20.05
CA ALA A 189 17.98 11.75 -21.23
C ALA A 189 19.16 11.32 -22.11
N ARG A 190 20.17 12.20 -22.32
CA ARG A 190 21.40 11.84 -23.03
C ARG A 190 22.16 10.71 -22.36
N VAL A 191 22.29 10.76 -21.03
CA VAL A 191 22.94 9.69 -20.25
C VAL A 191 22.20 8.36 -20.39
N LEU A 192 20.87 8.37 -20.39
CA LEU A 192 20.07 7.16 -20.61
C LEU A 192 20.24 6.59 -22.02
N LEU A 193 20.40 7.44 -23.04
CA LEU A 193 20.66 6.99 -24.41
C LEU A 193 22.05 6.37 -24.58
N GLU A 194 23.06 6.91 -23.92
CA GLU A 194 24.44 6.42 -23.95
C GLU A 194 24.64 5.16 -23.09
N ALA A 195 23.69 4.87 -22.19
CA ALA A 195 23.75 3.72 -21.29
C ALA A 195 23.77 2.39 -22.05
N LYS A 196 24.69 1.51 -21.65
CA LYS A 196 24.81 0.15 -22.22
C LYS A 196 23.85 -0.84 -21.55
N ALA A 197 23.58 -0.65 -20.27
CA ALA A 197 22.73 -1.49 -19.46
C ALA A 197 21.84 -0.66 -18.49
N PRO A 198 20.96 0.20 -19.01
CA PRO A 198 20.06 0.99 -18.17
C PRO A 198 19.04 0.09 -17.47
N VAL A 199 18.69 0.41 -16.22
CA VAL A 199 17.60 -0.22 -15.47
C VAL A 199 16.70 0.87 -14.89
N ILE A 200 15.38 0.70 -15.02
CA ILE A 200 14.39 1.59 -14.42
C ILE A 200 13.87 0.98 -13.12
N VAL A 201 13.85 1.77 -12.04
CA VAL A 201 13.25 1.44 -10.74
C VAL A 201 12.01 2.31 -10.54
N ALA A 202 10.83 1.72 -10.67
CA ALA A 202 9.57 2.44 -10.54
C ALA A 202 8.99 2.29 -9.13
N GLY A 203 8.64 3.40 -8.51
CA GLY A 203 8.01 3.44 -7.19
C GLY A 203 6.52 3.75 -7.23
N GLN A 204 5.91 3.86 -6.05
CA GLN A 204 4.49 4.16 -5.87
C GLN A 204 4.07 5.50 -6.50
N GLY A 205 4.99 6.47 -6.65
CA GLY A 205 4.70 7.75 -7.28
C GLY A 205 4.19 7.61 -8.72
N VAL A 206 4.60 6.56 -9.43
CA VAL A 206 4.08 6.25 -10.78
C VAL A 206 2.59 5.88 -10.72
N LEU A 207 2.16 5.14 -9.69
CA LEU A 207 0.76 4.79 -9.49
C LEU A 207 -0.08 6.02 -9.13
N TYR A 208 0.36 6.86 -8.20
CA TYR A 208 -0.34 8.10 -7.84
C TYR A 208 -0.42 9.12 -8.98
N ALA A 209 0.57 9.12 -9.87
CA ALA A 209 0.57 9.96 -11.06
C ALA A 209 -0.20 9.33 -12.24
N GLU A 210 -0.67 8.07 -12.11
CA GLU A 210 -1.32 7.31 -13.19
C GLU A 210 -0.47 7.27 -14.47
N ALA A 211 0.82 6.99 -14.31
CA ALA A 211 1.84 7.12 -15.33
C ALA A 211 2.38 5.77 -15.85
N SER A 212 1.60 4.70 -15.69
CA SER A 212 2.02 3.35 -16.09
C SER A 212 2.20 3.22 -17.61
N GLU A 213 1.37 3.88 -18.41
CA GLU A 213 1.47 3.87 -19.88
C GLU A 213 2.73 4.59 -20.35
N GLU A 214 3.00 5.77 -19.79
CA GLU A 214 4.21 6.54 -20.07
C GLU A 214 5.47 5.77 -19.63
N LEU A 215 5.39 5.03 -18.52
CA LEU A 215 6.51 4.18 -18.08
C LEU A 215 6.77 3.03 -19.05
N VAL A 216 5.73 2.41 -19.60
CA VAL A 216 5.87 1.35 -20.63
C VAL A 216 6.48 1.94 -21.90
N GLU A 217 6.00 3.09 -22.36
CA GLU A 217 6.54 3.77 -23.55
C GLU A 217 8.02 4.10 -23.38
N LEU A 218 8.40 4.70 -22.25
CA LEU A 218 9.80 5.03 -21.96
C LEU A 218 10.69 3.78 -21.93
N ALA A 219 10.24 2.72 -21.25
CA ALA A 219 10.95 1.46 -21.16
C ALA A 219 11.20 0.84 -22.56
N GLN A 220 10.21 0.92 -23.44
CA GLN A 220 10.32 0.43 -24.83
C GLN A 220 11.25 1.30 -25.68
N LEU A 221 11.21 2.63 -25.54
CA LEU A 221 12.10 3.54 -26.27
C LEU A 221 13.57 3.29 -25.93
N LEU A 222 13.87 3.05 -24.66
CA LEU A 222 15.22 2.83 -24.17
C LEU A 222 15.66 1.36 -24.26
N ALA A 223 14.76 0.42 -24.56
CA ALA A 223 14.95 -1.01 -24.32
C ALA A 223 15.46 -1.29 -22.90
N ALA A 224 14.93 -0.56 -21.91
CA ALA A 224 15.35 -0.64 -20.52
C ALA A 224 14.42 -1.58 -19.73
N PRO A 225 14.97 -2.58 -19.04
CA PRO A 225 14.17 -3.42 -18.16
C PRO A 225 13.72 -2.62 -16.93
N VAL A 226 12.52 -2.97 -16.42
CA VAL A 226 11.88 -2.29 -15.31
C VAL A 226 11.70 -3.23 -14.11
N THR A 227 12.13 -2.77 -12.95
CA THR A 227 11.74 -3.35 -11.66
C THR A 227 10.94 -2.34 -10.86
N THR A 228 10.07 -2.80 -9.98
CA THR A 228 9.31 -1.93 -9.08
C THR A 228 9.82 -2.06 -7.64
N THR A 229 9.65 -1.01 -6.83
CA THR A 229 9.70 -1.18 -5.37
C THR A 229 8.48 -1.97 -4.90
N LEU A 230 8.45 -2.41 -3.64
CA LEU A 230 7.29 -3.15 -3.14
C LEU A 230 6.01 -2.31 -3.16
N GLU A 231 6.07 -1.05 -2.75
CA GLU A 231 4.93 -0.12 -2.81
C GLU A 231 4.55 0.24 -4.26
N GLY A 232 5.51 0.15 -5.18
CA GLY A 232 5.32 0.37 -6.61
C GLY A 232 4.86 -0.87 -7.39
N LYS A 233 4.73 -2.04 -6.75
CA LYS A 233 4.26 -3.26 -7.43
C LYS A 233 2.94 -2.97 -8.14
N SER A 234 2.83 -3.39 -9.40
CA SER A 234 1.78 -3.04 -10.37
C SER A 234 1.93 -1.70 -11.12
N ALA A 235 2.93 -0.87 -10.82
CA ALA A 235 3.19 0.36 -11.60
C ALA A 235 3.66 0.06 -13.03
N PHE A 236 4.28 -1.09 -13.23
CA PHE A 236 4.65 -1.63 -14.53
C PHE A 236 4.04 -3.01 -14.70
N PRO A 237 3.42 -3.36 -15.86
CA PRO A 237 2.81 -4.67 -16.05
C PRO A 237 3.82 -5.80 -15.88
N GLU A 238 3.66 -6.66 -14.86
CA GLU A 238 4.67 -7.70 -14.58
C GLU A 238 4.68 -8.84 -15.61
N ASN A 239 3.67 -8.93 -16.47
CA ASN A 239 3.64 -9.79 -17.64
C ASN A 239 4.29 -9.16 -18.90
N HIS A 240 4.74 -7.90 -18.84
CA HIS A 240 5.44 -7.25 -19.96
C HIS A 240 6.84 -7.89 -20.17
N PRO A 241 7.31 -8.07 -21.43
CA PRO A 241 8.61 -8.69 -21.71
C PRO A 241 9.83 -8.00 -21.05
N LEU A 242 9.76 -6.70 -20.81
CA LEU A 242 10.80 -5.92 -20.14
C LEU A 242 10.64 -5.88 -18.60
N SER A 243 9.65 -6.54 -18.03
CA SER A 243 9.49 -6.58 -16.57
C SER A 243 10.50 -7.53 -15.94
N LEU A 244 11.24 -7.05 -14.95
CA LEU A 244 12.08 -7.86 -14.07
C LEU A 244 11.28 -8.47 -12.91
N GLY A 245 10.11 -7.89 -12.60
CA GLY A 245 9.32 -8.14 -11.39
C GLY A 245 9.63 -7.13 -10.30
N THR A 246 9.10 -7.39 -9.10
CA THR A 246 9.29 -6.51 -7.94
C THR A 246 10.62 -6.77 -7.25
N GLY A 247 11.41 -5.73 -7.09
CA GLY A 247 12.66 -5.72 -6.33
C GLY A 247 12.39 -5.31 -4.88
N ALA A 248 12.49 -6.27 -3.97
CA ALA A 248 12.33 -6.08 -2.53
C ALA A 248 13.39 -6.91 -1.80
N GLY A 249 13.22 -7.18 -0.50
CA GLY A 249 14.08 -8.10 0.24
C GLY A 249 13.99 -9.56 -0.21
N VAL A 250 12.94 -9.86 -0.97
CA VAL A 250 12.72 -11.08 -1.75
C VAL A 250 12.39 -10.67 -3.17
N MET A 251 12.98 -11.33 -4.15
CA MET A 251 12.84 -10.91 -5.55
C MET A 251 13.10 -12.05 -6.53
N PRO A 252 12.62 -11.97 -7.78
CA PRO A 252 13.06 -12.85 -8.85
C PRO A 252 14.53 -12.62 -9.20
N LEU A 253 15.24 -13.68 -9.62
CA LEU A 253 16.65 -13.61 -10.02
C LEU A 253 16.95 -12.50 -11.08
N PRO A 254 16.09 -12.24 -12.08
CA PRO A 254 16.35 -11.16 -13.04
C PRO A 254 16.56 -9.79 -12.40
N VAL A 255 15.85 -9.45 -11.31
CA VAL A 255 16.02 -8.15 -10.62
C VAL A 255 17.45 -8.00 -10.12
N HIS A 256 17.96 -9.01 -9.40
CA HIS A 256 19.32 -9.01 -8.87
C HIS A 256 20.37 -8.89 -9.97
N GLU A 257 20.28 -9.73 -11.00
CA GLU A 257 21.26 -9.83 -12.06
C GLU A 257 21.32 -8.56 -12.93
N PHE A 258 20.17 -7.97 -13.26
CA PHE A 258 20.14 -6.75 -14.07
C PHE A 258 20.61 -5.54 -13.27
N LEU A 259 20.23 -5.39 -12.00
CA LEU A 259 20.77 -4.31 -11.15
C LEU A 259 22.27 -4.45 -10.91
N ALA A 260 22.78 -5.67 -10.77
CA ALA A 260 24.21 -5.91 -10.61
C ALA A 260 25.01 -5.44 -11.85
N LYS A 261 24.48 -5.66 -13.06
CA LYS A 261 25.12 -5.34 -14.35
C LYS A 261 24.80 -3.92 -14.86
N ALA A 262 23.84 -3.22 -14.24
CA ALA A 262 23.45 -1.88 -14.66
C ALA A 262 24.65 -0.92 -14.62
N ASP A 263 24.77 -0.05 -15.62
CA ASP A 263 25.64 1.12 -15.60
C ASP A 263 24.89 2.39 -15.19
N VAL A 264 23.61 2.50 -15.55
CA VAL A 264 22.71 3.59 -15.18
C VAL A 264 21.46 3.04 -14.51
N VAL A 265 21.06 3.60 -13.38
CA VAL A 265 19.80 3.30 -12.70
C VAL A 265 18.92 4.54 -12.68
N PHE A 266 17.77 4.46 -13.33
CA PHE A 266 16.77 5.53 -13.33
C PHE A 266 15.65 5.24 -12.36
N GLY A 267 15.61 5.94 -11.23
CA GLY A 267 14.51 5.91 -10.26
C GLY A 267 13.43 6.91 -10.62
N ILE A 268 12.19 6.44 -10.77
CA ILE A 268 11.02 7.28 -11.03
C ILE A 268 9.91 7.04 -10.02
N GLY A 269 9.45 8.11 -9.35
CA GLY A 269 8.38 8.04 -8.36
C GLY A 269 8.71 7.12 -7.17
N CYS A 270 9.98 6.86 -6.91
CA CYS A 270 10.47 6.09 -5.78
C CYS A 270 11.28 7.00 -4.83
N SER A 271 11.40 6.61 -3.57
CA SER A 271 12.16 7.36 -2.57
C SER A 271 13.61 6.89 -2.41
N PHE A 272 14.01 5.87 -3.15
CA PHE A 272 15.30 5.18 -2.98
C PHE A 272 15.66 4.89 -1.51
N THR A 273 14.64 4.56 -0.71
CA THR A 273 14.86 4.18 0.69
C THR A 273 15.66 2.88 0.75
N ARG A 274 16.85 2.94 1.36
CA ARG A 274 17.70 1.76 1.56
C ARG A 274 17.19 0.95 2.76
N HIS A 275 16.20 0.13 2.49
CA HIS A 275 15.63 -0.78 3.48
C HIS A 275 15.42 -2.15 2.82
N SER A 276 15.91 -3.19 3.46
CA SER A 276 15.96 -4.55 2.90
C SER A 276 14.61 -5.16 2.53
N ILE A 277 13.50 -4.61 3.03
CA ILE A 277 12.15 -5.08 2.71
C ILE A 277 11.54 -4.31 1.53
N VAL A 278 11.90 -3.04 1.37
CA VAL A 278 11.20 -2.07 0.49
C VAL A 278 11.65 -2.16 -0.96
N ALA A 279 12.95 -2.23 -1.17
CA ALA A 279 13.54 -2.18 -2.51
C ALA A 279 14.80 -3.05 -2.59
N ALA A 280 15.09 -3.56 -3.77
CA ALA A 280 16.35 -4.22 -4.06
C ALA A 280 17.52 -3.24 -3.85
N PRO A 281 18.63 -3.69 -3.26
CA PRO A 281 19.81 -2.84 -3.11
C PRO A 281 20.42 -2.53 -4.48
N ILE A 282 20.83 -1.27 -4.68
CA ILE A 282 21.58 -0.84 -5.86
C ILE A 282 23.07 -0.96 -5.52
N PRO A 283 23.84 -1.79 -6.24
CA PRO A 283 25.28 -1.89 -6.03
C PRO A 283 26.01 -0.55 -6.32
N PRO A 284 27.16 -0.30 -5.69
CA PRO A 284 27.93 0.92 -5.93
C PRO A 284 28.47 1.02 -7.36
N GLY A 285 28.89 2.23 -7.76
CA GLY A 285 29.53 2.49 -9.05
C GLY A 285 28.54 2.65 -10.24
N LYS A 286 27.26 2.90 -9.94
CA LYS A 286 26.22 3.18 -10.94
C LYS A 286 25.99 4.68 -11.04
N ILE A 287 25.66 5.17 -12.22
CA ILE A 287 25.11 6.51 -12.41
C ILE A 287 23.64 6.47 -11.95
N ILE A 288 23.26 7.34 -11.04
CA ILE A 288 21.90 7.42 -10.48
C ILE A 288 21.18 8.65 -11.02
N ILE A 289 20.13 8.41 -11.78
CA ILE A 289 19.14 9.42 -12.13
C ILE A 289 17.96 9.23 -11.17
N HIS A 290 17.59 10.25 -10.41
CA HIS A 290 16.52 10.14 -9.41
C HIS A 290 15.42 11.17 -9.65
N ALA A 291 14.27 10.71 -10.13
CA ALA A 291 13.08 11.53 -10.36
C ALA A 291 12.04 11.30 -9.24
N THR A 292 11.77 12.34 -8.50
CA THR A 292 10.84 12.36 -7.35
C THR A 292 10.12 13.70 -7.27
N ASN A 293 8.98 13.74 -6.58
CA ASN A 293 8.26 14.98 -6.26
C ASN A 293 8.55 15.51 -4.83
N ASP A 294 9.57 14.93 -4.15
CA ASP A 294 9.98 15.33 -2.80
C ASP A 294 11.50 15.52 -2.76
N GLU A 295 11.94 16.75 -2.59
CA GLU A 295 13.37 17.11 -2.51
C GLU A 295 14.12 16.39 -1.39
N ARG A 296 13.43 15.99 -0.31
CA ARG A 296 14.00 15.27 0.83
C ARG A 296 14.46 13.85 0.48
N ASP A 297 14.06 13.31 -0.67
CA ASP A 297 14.52 11.99 -1.15
C ASP A 297 15.87 12.07 -1.88
N ILE A 298 16.21 13.24 -2.43
CA ILE A 298 17.47 13.42 -3.19
C ILE A 298 18.67 13.29 -2.26
N ASN A 299 19.64 12.47 -2.66
CA ASN A 299 20.86 12.16 -1.90
C ASN A 299 20.63 11.56 -0.50
N LYS A 300 19.45 11.02 -0.24
CA LYS A 300 19.10 10.47 1.08
C LYS A 300 19.90 9.21 1.43
N HIS A 301 19.96 8.25 0.53
CA HIS A 301 20.65 6.97 0.75
C HIS A 301 21.59 6.56 -0.38
N TYR A 302 21.42 7.13 -1.55
CA TYR A 302 22.30 6.96 -2.71
C TYR A 302 22.71 8.33 -3.21
N SER A 303 23.97 8.48 -3.59
CA SER A 303 24.42 9.68 -4.30
C SER A 303 23.67 9.76 -5.63
N THR A 304 23.09 10.91 -5.91
CA THR A 304 22.31 11.16 -7.11
C THR A 304 23.12 12.03 -8.07
N ASP A 305 23.43 11.48 -9.24
CA ASP A 305 24.20 12.21 -10.27
C ASP A 305 23.30 13.20 -11.03
N TYR A 306 22.04 12.79 -11.27
CA TYR A 306 21.05 13.61 -11.99
C TYR A 306 19.75 13.69 -11.18
N PRO A 307 19.60 14.70 -10.29
CA PRO A 307 18.35 14.93 -9.56
C PRO A 307 17.31 15.57 -10.47
N ILE A 308 16.10 14.99 -10.48
CA ILE A 308 14.96 15.45 -11.26
C ILE A 308 13.78 15.64 -10.30
N LEU A 309 13.33 16.88 -10.12
CA LEU A 309 12.22 17.17 -9.22
C LEU A 309 10.95 17.47 -10.01
N GLY A 310 9.92 16.60 -9.85
CA GLY A 310 8.65 16.75 -10.55
C GLY A 310 7.71 15.55 -10.38
N ASP A 311 6.49 15.72 -10.85
CA ASP A 311 5.47 14.66 -10.90
C ASP A 311 5.88 13.57 -11.90
N ALA A 312 5.65 12.31 -11.54
CA ALA A 312 6.14 11.17 -12.32
C ALA A 312 5.58 11.15 -13.76
N LYS A 313 4.31 11.48 -13.97
CA LYS A 313 3.73 11.51 -15.32
C LYS A 313 4.31 12.62 -16.18
N SER A 314 4.39 13.81 -15.60
CA SER A 314 4.95 14.98 -16.28
C SER A 314 6.42 14.74 -16.63
N VAL A 315 7.19 14.18 -15.71
CA VAL A 315 8.61 13.86 -15.92
C VAL A 315 8.78 12.79 -17.00
N LEU A 316 8.01 11.69 -16.94
CA LEU A 316 8.09 10.64 -17.97
C LEU A 316 7.77 11.18 -19.36
N ARG A 317 6.75 12.03 -19.52
CA ARG A 317 6.44 12.69 -20.79
C ARG A 317 7.58 13.56 -21.28
N GLN A 318 8.18 14.37 -20.41
CA GLN A 318 9.34 15.18 -20.75
C GLN A 318 10.54 14.33 -21.22
N PHE A 319 10.81 13.20 -20.56
CA PHE A 319 11.85 12.26 -21.01
C PHE A 319 11.52 11.65 -22.37
N ILE A 320 10.28 11.20 -22.58
CA ILE A 320 9.84 10.63 -23.87
C ILE A 320 10.01 11.64 -25.01
N GLU A 321 9.59 12.89 -24.81
CA GLU A 321 9.76 13.96 -25.77
C GLU A 321 11.24 14.21 -26.08
N ALA A 322 12.06 14.42 -25.04
CA ALA A 322 13.50 14.66 -25.20
C ALA A 322 14.23 13.51 -25.92
N LEU A 323 13.84 12.25 -25.65
CA LEU A 323 14.42 11.08 -26.30
C LEU A 323 14.01 10.98 -27.77
N LYS A 324 12.74 11.24 -28.09
CA LYS A 324 12.25 11.25 -29.49
C LYS A 324 12.94 12.32 -30.34
N ASP A 325 13.20 13.47 -29.75
CA ASP A 325 13.92 14.57 -30.43
C ASP A 325 15.39 14.22 -30.78
N ILE A 326 16.03 13.39 -29.94
CA ILE A 326 17.44 13.01 -30.11
C ILE A 326 17.59 11.76 -30.99
N GLN A 327 16.82 10.73 -30.80
CA GLN A 327 17.02 9.38 -31.34
C GLN A 327 16.00 8.96 -32.41
N GLY A 328 14.85 9.62 -32.51
CA GLY A 328 13.72 9.16 -33.33
C GLY A 328 12.96 8.03 -32.68
N THR A 329 12.69 6.92 -33.37
CA THR A 329 11.80 5.84 -32.91
C THR A 329 12.52 4.67 -32.25
N ASN A 330 11.76 3.89 -31.48
CA ASN A 330 12.13 2.64 -30.79
C ASN A 330 12.85 1.61 -31.71
N ASP A 331 13.85 0.88 -31.18
CA ASP A 331 14.47 -0.27 -31.84
C ASP A 331 13.87 -1.61 -31.30
N PRO A 332 12.94 -2.25 -32.04
CA PRO A 332 12.32 -3.49 -31.60
C PRO A 332 13.30 -4.66 -31.40
N LYS A 333 14.45 -4.66 -32.12
CA LYS A 333 15.46 -5.72 -32.00
C LYS A 333 16.18 -5.65 -30.66
N ARG A 334 16.48 -4.45 -30.18
CA ARG A 334 17.09 -4.23 -28.86
C ARG A 334 16.14 -4.67 -27.73
N ASN A 335 14.85 -4.32 -27.82
CA ASN A 335 13.81 -4.79 -26.89
C ASN A 335 13.73 -6.32 -26.83
N GLY A 336 13.76 -6.98 -28.01
CA GLY A 336 13.73 -8.44 -28.12
C GLY A 336 14.94 -9.11 -27.45
N ALA A 337 16.12 -8.54 -27.59
CA ALA A 337 17.34 -9.06 -26.97
C ALA A 337 17.30 -8.96 -25.44
N VAL A 338 16.82 -7.83 -24.88
CA VAL A 338 16.64 -7.66 -23.44
C VAL A 338 15.60 -8.62 -22.90
N ALA A 339 14.45 -8.73 -23.55
CA ALA A 339 13.40 -9.68 -23.16
C ALA A 339 13.88 -11.15 -23.16
N ALA A 340 14.70 -11.55 -24.14
CA ALA A 340 15.32 -12.87 -24.16
C ALA A 340 16.30 -13.07 -23.00
N GLY A 341 17.07 -12.02 -22.64
CA GLY A 341 17.95 -12.02 -21.48
C GLY A 341 17.19 -12.23 -20.16
N ILE A 342 16.05 -11.54 -19.99
CA ILE A 342 15.18 -11.69 -18.83
C ILE A 342 14.62 -13.11 -18.73
N ARG A 343 14.10 -13.66 -19.84
CA ARG A 343 13.57 -15.05 -19.86
C ARG A 343 14.61 -16.07 -19.49
N ARG A 344 15.82 -15.95 -20.04
CA ARG A 344 16.95 -16.87 -19.77
C ARG A 344 17.30 -16.94 -18.28
N LEU A 345 17.07 -15.90 -17.51
CA LEU A 345 17.29 -15.89 -16.06
C LEU A 345 16.03 -16.34 -15.29
N ARG A 346 14.85 -15.94 -15.76
CA ARG A 346 13.58 -16.21 -15.08
C ARG A 346 13.19 -17.70 -15.14
N GLU A 347 13.33 -18.34 -16.30
CA GLU A 347 12.91 -19.74 -16.47
C GLU A 347 13.67 -20.72 -15.57
N PRO A 348 15.03 -20.70 -15.49
CA PRO A 348 15.75 -21.57 -14.56
C PRO A 348 15.45 -21.24 -13.10
N TRP A 349 15.33 -19.95 -12.74
CA TRP A 349 14.95 -19.55 -11.38
C TRP A 349 13.56 -20.11 -11.01
N LEU A 350 12.56 -19.96 -11.88
CA LEU A 350 11.22 -20.48 -11.62
C LEU A 350 11.23 -22.01 -11.52
N SER A 351 12.02 -22.70 -12.36
CA SER A 351 12.16 -24.15 -12.33
C SER A 351 12.68 -24.67 -10.98
N GLN A 352 13.55 -23.91 -10.30
CA GLN A 352 14.04 -24.26 -8.95
C GLN A 352 12.93 -24.19 -7.89
N TRP A 353 11.90 -23.35 -8.11
CA TRP A 353 10.77 -23.19 -7.19
C TRP A 353 9.60 -24.12 -7.52
N MET A 354 9.58 -24.72 -8.70
CA MET A 354 8.47 -25.60 -9.12
C MET A 354 8.18 -26.74 -8.12
N PRO A 355 9.17 -27.41 -7.49
CA PRO A 355 8.88 -28.43 -6.49
C PRO A 355 8.04 -27.92 -5.31
N LYS A 356 8.23 -26.66 -4.89
CA LYS A 356 7.43 -26.03 -3.82
C LYS A 356 6.08 -25.53 -4.32
N LEU A 357 6.05 -24.92 -5.50
CA LEU A 357 4.84 -24.42 -6.14
C LEU A 357 3.84 -25.53 -6.51
N THR A 358 4.31 -26.77 -6.65
CA THR A 358 3.50 -27.96 -6.98
C THR A 358 3.54 -29.02 -5.88
N SER A 359 4.00 -28.67 -4.68
CA SER A 359 4.15 -29.60 -3.57
C SER A 359 2.83 -30.27 -3.18
N LYS A 360 2.93 -31.55 -2.80
CA LYS A 360 1.84 -32.36 -2.27
C LYS A 360 2.02 -32.66 -0.78
N GLU A 361 2.97 -31.99 -0.13
CA GLU A 361 3.23 -32.22 1.30
C GLU A 361 2.07 -31.79 2.20
N VAL A 362 1.96 -32.47 3.33
CA VAL A 362 1.02 -32.17 4.41
C VAL A 362 1.85 -32.01 5.70
N PRO A 363 1.74 -30.88 6.40
CA PRO A 363 0.93 -29.66 6.12
C PRO A 363 1.30 -28.99 4.78
N ILE A 364 0.33 -28.26 4.20
CA ILE A 364 0.41 -27.68 2.86
C ILE A 364 1.61 -26.73 2.74
N ASN A 365 2.41 -26.84 1.68
CA ASN A 365 3.42 -25.82 1.39
C ASN A 365 2.74 -24.49 1.02
N PRO A 366 3.07 -23.36 1.65
CA PRO A 366 2.43 -22.07 1.35
C PRO A 366 2.61 -21.63 -0.12
N TYR A 367 3.69 -22.02 -0.77
CA TYR A 367 3.89 -21.77 -2.20
C TYR A 367 2.88 -22.51 -3.09
N ARG A 368 2.40 -23.70 -2.66
CA ARG A 368 1.31 -24.41 -3.36
C ARG A 368 0.02 -23.59 -3.32
N VAL A 369 -0.32 -22.97 -2.17
CA VAL A 369 -1.49 -22.11 -2.05
C VAL A 369 -1.40 -20.94 -3.04
N ILE A 370 -0.25 -20.27 -3.09
CA ILE A 370 0.00 -19.14 -4.01
C ILE A 370 -0.11 -19.60 -5.48
N SER A 371 0.49 -20.75 -5.82
CA SER A 371 0.45 -21.31 -7.17
C SER A 371 -0.99 -21.62 -7.62
N GLU A 372 -1.77 -22.29 -6.78
CA GLU A 372 -3.17 -22.59 -7.09
C GLU A 372 -4.03 -21.32 -7.17
N PHE A 373 -3.77 -20.33 -6.30
CA PHE A 373 -4.44 -19.04 -6.38
C PHE A 373 -4.21 -18.36 -7.74
N MET A 374 -2.97 -18.30 -8.21
CA MET A 374 -2.63 -17.71 -9.51
C MET A 374 -3.27 -18.44 -10.71
N LYS A 375 -3.55 -19.74 -10.57
CA LYS A 375 -4.26 -20.51 -11.61
C LYS A 375 -5.77 -20.29 -11.59
N CYS A 376 -6.34 -20.03 -10.41
CA CYS A 376 -7.80 -19.92 -10.21
C CYS A 376 -8.34 -18.51 -10.41
N VAL A 377 -7.49 -17.48 -10.35
CA VAL A 377 -7.90 -16.07 -10.33
C VAL A 377 -7.23 -15.31 -11.47
N ASP A 378 -8.04 -14.69 -12.33
CA ASP A 378 -7.50 -13.72 -13.29
C ASP A 378 -7.00 -12.48 -12.52
N PRO A 379 -5.70 -12.16 -12.61
CA PRO A 379 -5.15 -11.02 -11.87
C PRO A 379 -5.69 -9.66 -12.35
N LYS A 380 -6.35 -9.59 -13.51
CA LYS A 380 -7.03 -8.37 -13.98
C LYS A 380 -8.32 -8.09 -13.21
N ASP A 381 -8.98 -9.15 -12.70
CA ASP A 381 -10.23 -9.04 -11.95
C ASP A 381 -10.02 -8.90 -10.43
N ALA A 382 -8.78 -8.97 -9.98
CA ALA A 382 -8.46 -9.03 -8.56
C ALA A 382 -7.61 -7.85 -8.09
N ILE A 383 -7.79 -7.50 -6.82
CA ILE A 383 -6.88 -6.65 -6.06
C ILE A 383 -6.33 -7.49 -4.90
N ILE A 384 -5.00 -7.60 -4.85
CA ILE A 384 -4.33 -8.44 -3.87
C ILE A 384 -3.49 -7.57 -2.93
N THR A 385 -3.49 -7.94 -1.65
CA THR A 385 -2.49 -7.45 -0.72
C THR A 385 -1.92 -8.60 0.11
N HIS A 386 -0.85 -8.31 0.79
CA HIS A 386 -0.19 -9.22 1.74
C HIS A 386 -0.25 -8.65 3.14
N ASP A 387 0.00 -9.49 4.14
CA ASP A 387 0.40 -9.02 5.46
C ASP A 387 1.91 -9.19 5.66
N SER A 388 2.45 -8.62 6.72
CA SER A 388 3.88 -8.65 7.02
C SER A 388 4.37 -10.07 7.35
N GLY A 389 5.66 -10.32 7.17
CA GLY A 389 6.29 -11.60 7.46
C GLY A 389 6.30 -12.57 6.28
N SER A 390 6.09 -13.86 6.56
CA SER A 390 6.18 -14.95 5.59
C SER A 390 5.24 -14.80 4.40
N PRO A 391 3.94 -14.43 4.56
CA PRO A 391 3.04 -14.27 3.42
C PRO A 391 3.55 -13.28 2.38
N ARG A 392 4.08 -12.11 2.80
CA ARG A 392 4.71 -11.15 1.89
C ARG A 392 5.90 -11.77 1.16
N ASN A 393 6.81 -12.41 1.91
CA ASN A 393 8.04 -12.94 1.35
C ASN A 393 7.80 -14.08 0.36
N GLN A 394 6.70 -14.80 0.54
CA GLN A 394 6.30 -15.91 -0.32
C GLN A 394 5.52 -15.43 -1.55
N LEU A 395 4.64 -14.43 -1.40
CA LEU A 395 3.76 -13.96 -2.46
C LEU A 395 4.46 -13.04 -3.47
N VAL A 396 5.24 -12.07 -2.98
CA VAL A 396 5.78 -10.96 -3.80
C VAL A 396 6.62 -11.41 -5.00
N PRO A 397 7.54 -12.39 -4.90
CA PRO A 397 8.35 -12.79 -6.05
C PRO A 397 7.59 -13.52 -7.16
N PHE A 398 6.46 -14.17 -6.83
CA PHE A 398 5.77 -15.08 -7.74
C PHE A 398 4.47 -14.52 -8.30
N TYR A 399 3.71 -13.76 -7.50
CA TYR A 399 2.46 -13.17 -7.97
C TYR A 399 2.73 -12.04 -8.97
N GLN A 400 2.16 -12.18 -10.17
CA GLN A 400 2.27 -11.17 -11.23
C GLN A 400 1.08 -10.21 -11.19
N ALA A 401 1.36 -8.91 -11.09
CA ALA A 401 0.39 -7.83 -11.12
C ALA A 401 0.41 -7.14 -12.51
N PRO A 402 -0.53 -7.47 -13.42
CA PRO A 402 -0.47 -7.00 -14.81
C PRO A 402 -1.08 -5.62 -15.04
N THR A 403 -1.89 -5.12 -14.11
CA THR A 403 -2.58 -3.84 -14.24
C THR A 403 -2.31 -2.94 -13.03
N PRO A 404 -2.29 -1.61 -13.22
CA PRO A 404 -2.13 -0.68 -12.11
C PRO A 404 -3.14 -0.94 -10.99
N ARG A 405 -2.67 -0.88 -9.76
CA ARG A 405 -3.48 -1.12 -8.54
C ARG A 405 -4.08 -2.51 -8.39
N SER A 406 -3.75 -3.49 -9.23
CA SER A 406 -4.10 -4.90 -8.98
C SER A 406 -3.34 -5.53 -7.80
N TYR A 407 -2.38 -4.81 -7.24
CA TYR A 407 -1.64 -5.19 -6.04
C TYR A 407 -1.40 -3.97 -5.14
N ILE A 408 -1.69 -4.11 -3.86
CA ILE A 408 -1.33 -3.11 -2.83
C ILE A 408 -0.07 -3.61 -2.12
N GLY A 409 1.08 -3.05 -2.50
CA GLY A 409 2.34 -3.24 -1.80
C GLY A 409 2.49 -2.23 -0.66
N TRP A 410 2.99 -2.69 0.48
CA TRP A 410 3.26 -1.85 1.64
C TRP A 410 4.35 -2.49 2.51
N SER A 411 5.17 -1.71 3.17
CA SER A 411 6.26 -2.36 3.89
C SER A 411 7.07 -1.54 4.87
N LYS A 412 7.19 -0.24 4.75
CA LYS A 412 8.19 0.51 5.54
C LYS A 412 7.96 0.42 7.04
N SER A 413 6.70 0.47 7.47
CA SER A 413 6.31 0.24 8.87
C SER A 413 6.24 -1.25 9.23
N HIS A 414 5.94 -2.12 8.28
CA HIS A 414 5.75 -3.58 8.39
C HIS A 414 4.96 -4.06 9.62
N ALA A 415 4.00 -3.26 10.10
CA ALA A 415 3.13 -3.61 11.22
C ALA A 415 2.17 -4.76 10.86
N LEU A 416 2.27 -5.89 11.58
CA LEU A 416 1.37 -7.04 11.38
C LEU A 416 -0.11 -6.66 11.56
N GLY A 417 -0.98 -7.24 10.74
CA GLY A 417 -2.43 -7.02 10.77
C GLY A 417 -2.92 -5.87 9.88
N THR A 418 -2.02 -5.17 9.18
CA THR A 418 -2.38 -4.03 8.31
C THR A 418 -3.19 -4.48 7.08
N GLY A 419 -2.89 -5.65 6.52
CA GLY A 419 -3.49 -6.14 5.27
C GLY A 419 -5.02 -6.26 5.30
N LEU A 420 -5.61 -6.55 6.45
CA LEU A 420 -7.07 -6.70 6.60
C LEU A 420 -7.80 -5.35 6.35
N GLY A 421 -7.33 -4.28 6.96
CA GLY A 421 -7.88 -2.94 6.73
C GLY A 421 -7.70 -2.49 5.29
N LEU A 422 -6.49 -2.66 4.74
CA LEU A 422 -6.17 -2.29 3.36
C LEU A 422 -7.11 -2.93 2.34
N ILE A 423 -7.38 -4.23 2.49
CA ILE A 423 -8.22 -4.93 1.51
C ILE A 423 -9.70 -4.56 1.62
N MET A 424 -10.18 -4.23 2.83
CA MET A 424 -11.53 -3.68 3.01
C MET A 424 -11.66 -2.32 2.30
N GLY A 425 -10.67 -1.45 2.47
CA GLY A 425 -10.62 -0.15 1.77
C GLY A 425 -10.55 -0.30 0.25
N ALA A 426 -9.77 -1.27 -0.23
CA ALA A 426 -9.72 -1.60 -1.65
C ALA A 426 -11.07 -2.04 -2.21
N LYS A 427 -11.81 -2.86 -1.46
CA LYS A 427 -13.15 -3.32 -1.86
C LYS A 427 -14.17 -2.19 -1.90
N LEU A 428 -14.05 -1.21 -1.02
CA LEU A 428 -14.89 0.00 -1.05
C LEU A 428 -14.59 0.89 -2.26
N ALA A 429 -13.31 0.97 -2.65
CA ALA A 429 -12.88 1.78 -3.81
C ALA A 429 -13.16 1.10 -5.16
N ALA A 430 -13.19 -0.23 -5.20
CA ALA A 430 -13.39 -1.03 -6.40
C ALA A 430 -14.34 -2.21 -6.10
N PRO A 431 -15.65 -1.93 -5.95
CA PRO A 431 -16.62 -2.93 -5.49
C PRO A 431 -16.81 -4.11 -6.46
N GLU A 432 -16.47 -3.94 -7.73
CA GLU A 432 -16.51 -5.00 -8.75
C GLU A 432 -15.33 -5.99 -8.67
N LYS A 433 -14.21 -5.60 -8.03
CA LYS A 433 -13.00 -6.42 -7.98
C LYS A 433 -13.08 -7.52 -6.90
N PHE A 434 -12.43 -8.64 -7.18
CA PHE A 434 -12.17 -9.67 -6.19
C PHE A 434 -10.99 -9.27 -5.30
N CYS A 435 -11.27 -8.82 -4.08
CA CYS A 435 -10.30 -8.27 -3.15
C CYS A 435 -9.81 -9.34 -2.17
N VAL A 436 -8.50 -9.64 -2.18
CA VAL A 436 -7.91 -10.74 -1.41
C VAL A 436 -6.71 -10.29 -0.58
N ASN A 437 -6.72 -10.64 0.69
CA ASN A 437 -5.61 -10.43 1.62
C ASN A 437 -4.95 -11.77 1.99
N PHE A 438 -3.63 -11.87 1.82
CA PHE A 438 -2.83 -12.98 2.32
C PHE A 438 -2.16 -12.59 3.63
N MET A 439 -2.50 -13.25 4.73
CA MET A 439 -1.90 -12.98 6.03
C MET A 439 -1.52 -14.25 6.79
N GLY A 440 -0.62 -14.12 7.74
CA GLY A 440 -0.26 -15.20 8.65
C GLY A 440 -1.20 -15.26 9.86
N ASP A 441 -1.16 -16.38 10.56
CA ASP A 441 -1.88 -16.60 11.83
C ASP A 441 -1.55 -15.55 12.90
N ALA A 442 -0.28 -15.17 13.04
CA ALA A 442 0.15 -14.11 13.96
C ALA A 442 -0.50 -12.76 13.62
N ALA A 443 -0.54 -12.41 12.34
CA ALA A 443 -1.14 -11.16 11.88
C ALA A 443 -2.66 -11.15 12.07
N PHE A 444 -3.33 -12.27 11.75
CA PHE A 444 -4.75 -12.42 11.99
C PHE A 444 -5.07 -12.36 13.49
N GLY A 445 -4.24 -12.97 14.34
CA GLY A 445 -4.38 -12.87 15.78
C GLY A 445 -4.36 -11.45 16.35
N MET A 446 -3.74 -10.51 15.63
CA MET A 446 -3.68 -9.09 16.05
C MET A 446 -4.90 -8.27 15.64
N THR A 447 -5.51 -8.54 14.48
CA THR A 447 -6.56 -7.68 13.90
C THR A 447 -7.78 -8.44 13.38
N GLY A 448 -7.74 -9.76 13.42
CA GLY A 448 -8.74 -10.63 12.80
C GLY A 448 -10.18 -10.44 13.29
N LEU A 449 -10.39 -9.87 14.47
CA LEU A 449 -11.73 -9.53 14.95
C LEU A 449 -12.43 -8.48 14.06
N ASP A 450 -11.67 -7.65 13.33
CA ASP A 450 -12.23 -6.73 12.32
C ASP A 450 -12.73 -7.42 11.05
N PHE A 451 -12.55 -8.74 10.92
CA PHE A 451 -13.28 -9.51 9.93
C PHE A 451 -14.81 -9.39 10.11
N GLU A 452 -15.28 -9.23 11.36
CA GLU A 452 -16.67 -8.88 11.66
C GLU A 452 -17.07 -7.53 11.06
N THR A 453 -16.18 -6.56 11.04
CA THR A 453 -16.45 -5.27 10.38
C THR A 453 -16.75 -5.46 8.89
N ALA A 454 -16.00 -6.33 8.21
CA ALA A 454 -16.29 -6.68 6.81
C ALA A 454 -17.66 -7.37 6.66
N VAL A 455 -18.00 -8.27 7.58
CA VAL A 455 -19.30 -8.96 7.58
C VAL A 455 -20.46 -7.98 7.81
N ARG A 456 -20.41 -7.23 8.90
CA ARG A 456 -21.48 -6.31 9.33
C ARG A 456 -21.68 -5.16 8.35
N CYS A 457 -20.59 -4.70 7.72
CA CYS A 457 -20.64 -3.59 6.77
C CYS A 457 -20.86 -4.04 5.32
N ASN A 458 -21.08 -5.34 5.06
CA ASN A 458 -21.25 -5.90 3.72
C ASN A 458 -20.09 -5.55 2.77
N ILE A 459 -18.86 -5.81 3.22
CA ILE A 459 -17.63 -5.63 2.45
C ILE A 459 -17.09 -7.02 2.08
N PRO A 460 -17.50 -7.61 0.95
CA PRO A 460 -17.19 -8.99 0.59
C PRO A 460 -15.75 -9.15 0.12
N ILE A 461 -14.84 -9.36 1.06
CA ILE A 461 -13.42 -9.65 0.85
C ILE A 461 -13.13 -11.14 1.08
N LEU A 462 -12.00 -11.62 0.54
CA LEU A 462 -11.40 -12.90 0.95
C LEU A 462 -10.16 -12.65 1.79
N THR A 463 -10.11 -13.21 2.99
CA THR A 463 -8.91 -13.30 3.81
C THR A 463 -8.37 -14.72 3.77
N ILE A 464 -7.15 -14.90 3.25
CA ILE A 464 -6.41 -16.16 3.25
C ILE A 464 -5.45 -16.13 4.43
N VAL A 465 -5.65 -17.01 5.41
CA VAL A 465 -4.78 -17.21 6.56
C VAL A 465 -3.86 -18.40 6.30
N LEU A 466 -2.57 -18.16 6.15
CA LEU A 466 -1.53 -19.19 6.09
C LEU A 466 -1.14 -19.54 7.53
N ASN A 467 -1.80 -20.56 8.09
CA ASN A 467 -1.63 -20.98 9.47
C ASN A 467 -0.57 -22.06 9.58
N ASN A 468 0.61 -21.69 10.11
CA ASN A 468 1.68 -22.63 10.44
C ASN A 468 1.88 -22.81 11.96
N ASN A 469 1.01 -22.24 12.79
CA ASN A 469 1.06 -22.21 14.23
C ASN A 469 2.40 -21.68 14.80
N PHE A 470 3.03 -20.70 14.12
CA PHE A 470 4.37 -20.30 14.47
C PHE A 470 4.71 -18.87 14.01
N ILE A 471 5.49 -18.13 14.83
CA ILE A 471 6.09 -16.85 14.45
C ILE A 471 7.35 -17.12 13.62
N ALA A 472 7.16 -17.52 12.35
CA ALA A 472 8.21 -18.09 11.52
C ALA A 472 9.35 -17.10 11.17
N ALA A 473 9.05 -15.81 11.03
CA ALA A 473 10.06 -14.80 10.69
C ALA A 473 11.10 -14.58 11.79
N GLU A 474 10.74 -14.85 13.05
CA GLU A 474 11.59 -14.60 14.24
C GLU A 474 12.44 -15.82 14.67
N THR A 475 12.38 -16.91 13.93
CA THR A 475 13.02 -18.19 14.30
C THR A 475 14.51 -18.05 14.59
N ARG A 476 15.21 -17.20 13.85
CA ARG A 476 16.66 -17.00 14.02
C ARG A 476 17.01 -16.24 15.29
N HIS A 477 16.11 -15.41 15.82
CA HIS A 477 16.38 -14.49 16.92
C HIS A 477 15.91 -15.00 18.28
N MET A 478 15.03 -16.01 18.33
CA MET A 478 14.35 -16.45 19.54
C MET A 478 14.64 -17.93 19.88
N LYS A 479 15.79 -18.47 19.52
CA LYS A 479 16.09 -19.91 19.67
C LYS A 479 16.02 -20.35 21.13
N ALA A 480 16.79 -19.74 22.01
CA ALA A 480 16.86 -20.15 23.42
C ALA A 480 15.53 -19.95 24.18
N SER A 481 14.81 -18.85 23.88
CA SER A 481 13.50 -18.59 24.49
C SER A 481 12.45 -19.57 24.00
N HIS A 482 12.50 -19.94 22.71
CA HIS A 482 11.59 -20.93 22.16
C HIS A 482 11.84 -22.33 22.71
N GLU A 483 13.10 -22.76 22.80
CA GLU A 483 13.48 -24.06 23.37
C GLU A 483 12.98 -24.22 24.81
N ARG A 484 13.02 -23.14 25.62
CA ARG A 484 12.64 -23.18 27.05
C ARG A 484 11.15 -22.91 27.28
N TYR A 485 10.54 -22.00 26.52
CA TYR A 485 9.23 -21.42 26.83
C TYR A 485 8.25 -21.41 25.66
N GLN A 486 8.58 -22.01 24.53
CA GLN A 486 7.75 -22.09 23.32
C GLN A 486 7.28 -20.72 22.81
N THR A 487 8.15 -19.69 22.93
CA THR A 487 7.81 -18.29 22.66
C THR A 487 7.42 -17.97 21.22
N GLN A 488 7.67 -18.90 20.28
CA GLN A 488 7.28 -18.74 18.88
C GLN A 488 6.03 -19.56 18.52
N ALA A 489 5.55 -20.42 19.43
CA ALA A 489 4.38 -21.23 19.17
C ALA A 489 3.11 -20.38 19.24
N LEU A 490 2.24 -20.56 18.26
CA LEU A 490 0.89 -20.00 18.21
C LEU A 490 -0.12 -21.14 18.15
N GLY A 491 -1.39 -20.82 18.29
CA GLY A 491 -2.49 -21.77 18.19
C GLY A 491 -3.76 -21.06 17.76
N GLY A 492 -4.78 -21.85 17.45
CA GLY A 492 -6.09 -21.33 17.10
C GLY A 492 -6.72 -22.04 15.90
N ASN A 493 -8.03 -21.91 15.79
CA ASN A 493 -8.82 -22.33 14.64
C ASN A 493 -9.48 -21.09 14.05
N TYR A 494 -8.84 -20.51 13.07
CA TYR A 494 -9.24 -19.20 12.52
C TYR A 494 -10.48 -19.32 11.63
N SER A 495 -10.73 -20.47 11.02
CA SER A 495 -11.97 -20.70 10.29
C SER A 495 -13.19 -20.73 11.19
N GLU A 496 -13.08 -21.31 12.42
CA GLU A 496 -14.15 -21.24 13.40
C GLU A 496 -14.40 -19.81 13.88
N ILE A 497 -13.32 -19.03 14.08
CA ILE A 497 -13.46 -17.60 14.41
C ILE A 497 -14.19 -16.87 13.26
N GLY A 498 -13.82 -17.12 12.02
CA GLY A 498 -14.48 -16.50 10.86
C GLY A 498 -15.99 -16.81 10.81
N ARG A 499 -16.39 -18.06 11.10
CA ARG A 499 -17.80 -18.45 11.20
C ARG A 499 -18.50 -17.79 12.38
N ALA A 500 -17.85 -17.78 13.54
CA ALA A 500 -18.40 -17.14 14.75
C ALA A 500 -18.63 -15.63 14.58
N LEU A 501 -17.81 -14.97 13.72
CA LEU A 501 -17.99 -13.58 13.35
C LEU A 501 -19.04 -13.36 12.23
N GLY A 502 -19.71 -14.43 11.77
CA GLY A 502 -20.80 -14.38 10.79
C GLY A 502 -20.40 -14.46 9.32
N GLY A 503 -19.10 -14.64 9.04
CA GLY A 503 -18.60 -14.80 7.66
C GLY A 503 -18.71 -16.23 7.14
N TRP A 504 -18.46 -16.40 5.86
CA TRP A 504 -18.18 -17.71 5.27
C TRP A 504 -16.74 -18.09 5.59
N ALA A 505 -16.51 -19.32 6.08
CA ALA A 505 -15.14 -19.73 6.36
C ALA A 505 -14.94 -21.25 6.19
N GLU A 506 -13.74 -21.62 5.75
CA GLU A 506 -13.33 -23.01 5.52
C GLU A 506 -11.88 -23.23 5.95
N ARG A 507 -11.61 -24.39 6.57
CA ARG A 507 -10.26 -24.86 6.91
C ARG A 507 -9.84 -25.93 5.90
N VAL A 508 -8.65 -25.82 5.36
CA VAL A 508 -8.09 -26.69 4.32
C VAL A 508 -6.76 -27.27 4.77
N GLU A 509 -6.65 -28.59 4.78
CA GLU A 509 -5.47 -29.34 5.21
C GLU A 509 -4.88 -30.21 4.09
N ASP A 510 -5.63 -30.43 3.00
CA ASP A 510 -5.24 -31.23 1.85
C ASP A 510 -4.86 -30.31 0.67
N PRO A 511 -3.62 -30.43 0.15
CA PRO A 511 -3.14 -29.63 -0.98
C PRO A 511 -3.98 -29.80 -2.27
N GLU A 512 -4.64 -30.93 -2.45
CA GLU A 512 -5.49 -31.18 -3.63
C GLU A 512 -6.84 -30.42 -3.55
N GLN A 513 -7.22 -29.93 -2.37
CA GLN A 513 -8.43 -29.14 -2.16
C GLN A 513 -8.23 -27.63 -2.29
N VAL A 514 -6.98 -27.14 -2.38
CA VAL A 514 -6.66 -25.70 -2.39
C VAL A 514 -7.41 -24.95 -3.48
N ALA A 515 -7.34 -25.41 -4.73
CA ALA A 515 -8.00 -24.76 -5.85
C ALA A 515 -9.53 -24.69 -5.69
N SER A 516 -10.15 -25.79 -5.31
CA SER A 516 -11.61 -25.86 -5.13
C SER A 516 -12.09 -25.00 -3.96
N ALA A 517 -11.31 -24.91 -2.87
CA ALA A 517 -11.61 -24.04 -1.73
C ALA A 517 -11.56 -22.55 -2.13
N ILE A 518 -10.53 -22.12 -2.89
CA ILE A 518 -10.44 -20.77 -3.42
C ILE A 518 -11.67 -20.40 -4.27
N GLN A 519 -12.12 -21.32 -5.13
CA GLN A 519 -13.31 -21.11 -5.95
C GLN A 519 -14.60 -21.04 -5.11
N ARG A 520 -14.73 -21.82 -4.02
CA ARG A 520 -15.88 -21.72 -3.09
C ARG A 520 -15.87 -20.38 -2.36
N ALA A 521 -14.71 -19.94 -1.89
CA ALA A 521 -14.56 -18.64 -1.23
C ALA A 521 -14.89 -17.48 -2.19
N ARG A 522 -14.42 -17.54 -3.43
CA ARG A 522 -14.75 -16.54 -4.47
C ARG A 522 -16.26 -16.46 -4.67
N ARG A 523 -16.95 -17.59 -4.85
CA ARG A 523 -18.42 -17.61 -4.96
C ARG A 523 -19.11 -17.02 -3.71
N ALA A 524 -18.56 -17.25 -2.51
CA ALA A 524 -19.10 -16.64 -1.31
C ALA A 524 -18.99 -15.10 -1.37
N THR A 525 -17.87 -14.55 -1.83
CA THR A 525 -17.71 -13.09 -1.98
C THR A 525 -18.57 -12.51 -3.10
N GLU A 526 -18.74 -13.22 -4.21
CA GLU A 526 -19.65 -12.84 -5.30
C GLU A 526 -21.12 -12.80 -4.82
N ASN A 527 -21.46 -13.62 -3.83
CA ASN A 527 -22.76 -13.62 -3.14
C ASN A 527 -22.83 -12.62 -1.96
N GLY A 528 -21.92 -11.66 -1.90
CA GLY A 528 -21.92 -10.57 -0.91
C GLY A 528 -21.42 -10.96 0.49
N LYS A 529 -20.81 -12.14 0.69
CA LYS A 529 -20.29 -12.59 1.99
C LYS A 529 -18.81 -12.33 2.12
N ALA A 530 -18.35 -11.77 3.23
CA ALA A 530 -16.95 -11.81 3.59
C ALA A 530 -16.52 -13.27 3.84
N ALA A 531 -15.37 -13.65 3.27
CA ALA A 531 -14.87 -15.02 3.28
C ALA A 531 -13.49 -15.13 3.95
N LEU A 532 -13.27 -16.24 4.66
CA LEU A 532 -11.99 -16.59 5.27
C LEU A 532 -11.60 -18.01 4.88
N LEU A 533 -10.41 -18.18 4.30
CA LEU A 533 -9.79 -19.48 4.08
C LEU A 533 -8.61 -19.65 5.03
N GLU A 534 -8.65 -20.69 5.85
CA GLU A 534 -7.54 -21.09 6.68
C GLU A 534 -6.83 -22.29 6.06
N PHE A 535 -5.62 -22.08 5.54
CA PHE A 535 -4.76 -23.17 5.06
C PHE A 535 -3.78 -23.57 6.16
N ILE A 536 -3.78 -24.85 6.53
CA ILE A 536 -2.79 -25.40 7.47
C ILE A 536 -1.51 -25.65 6.71
N THR A 537 -0.49 -24.83 6.99
CA THR A 537 0.73 -24.80 6.20
C THR A 537 1.95 -25.29 6.96
N SER A 538 2.94 -25.78 6.21
CA SER A 538 4.26 -26.06 6.75
C SER A 538 5.01 -24.78 7.14
N ARG A 539 6.01 -24.91 8.02
CA ARG A 539 6.89 -23.81 8.47
C ARG A 539 7.96 -23.53 7.42
N GLU A 540 7.53 -23.12 6.23
CA GLU A 540 8.45 -22.83 5.13
C GLU A 540 9.19 -21.50 5.38
N SER A 541 10.52 -21.60 5.43
CA SER A 541 11.43 -20.47 5.71
C SER A 541 12.39 -20.15 4.57
N ASN A 542 12.33 -20.92 3.49
CA ASN A 542 13.12 -20.63 2.29
C ASN A 542 12.39 -19.60 1.43
N TYR A 543 13.02 -18.46 1.22
CA TYR A 543 12.48 -17.35 0.43
C TYR A 543 13.41 -17.04 -0.73
N SER A 544 12.87 -16.44 -1.81
CA SER A 544 13.66 -15.98 -2.95
C SER A 544 14.50 -14.75 -2.60
N ARG A 545 15.53 -14.95 -1.77
CA ARG A 545 16.51 -13.93 -1.40
C ARG A 545 17.75 -14.09 -2.27
N MET A 546 18.34 -12.95 -2.62
CA MET A 546 19.57 -12.89 -3.42
C MET A 546 20.68 -12.25 -2.58
N GLY A 547 21.88 -12.86 -2.59
CA GLY A 547 23.05 -12.30 -1.93
C GLY A 547 23.20 -12.63 -0.44
N GLU A 548 22.49 -13.65 0.10
CA GLU A 548 22.78 -14.28 1.40
C GLU A 548 23.62 -15.54 1.22
#